data_3e222fac53d5e901bfd4dd6797d52c75
#
_entry.id   3e222fac53d5e901bfd4dd6797d52c75
#
_cell.length_a   1.000
_cell.length_b   1.000
_cell.length_c   1.000
_cell.angle_alpha   90.00
_cell.angle_beta   90.00
_cell.angle_gamma   90.00
#
_symmetry.space_group_name_H-M   'P 1'
#
loop_
_entity.id
_entity.type
_entity.pdbx_description
1 polymer ?
#
loop_
_entity_poly.entity_id
_entity_poly.type
_entity_poly.pdbx_seq_one_letter_code
_entity_poly.pdbx_strand_id
1 'polypeptide(L)'
;MQSHRSNVFRPSSGARVQARTQRPLPLTARTKALQSSKIREVAEAVKSAGFLTLDEQAKALGLSRSTAWTIRRASHKASGLSASIINRMLAAPELPALVRTKILEYVEEKAAGLYGGSRSQRRKFAARLSIEKLPVCGETEATLVPEHNGITDANGERSWVIPEGRFDTRS
;
A
#
# COMPACT_ATOMS: atom_id res chain seq x y z
N MET A 1 -50.85 55.62 -46.38
CA MET A 1 -49.42 55.36 -46.57
C MET A 1 -48.90 54.56 -45.36
N GLN A 2 -48.85 53.24 -45.52
CA GLN A 2 -48.38 52.34 -44.41
C GLN A 2 -47.03 51.78 -44.82
N SER A 3 -46.00 52.10 -44.02
CA SER A 3 -44.62 51.65 -44.26
C SER A 3 -44.42 50.28 -43.57
N HIS A 4 -44.34 49.23 -44.37
CA HIS A 4 -43.93 47.89 -43.92
C HIS A 4 -42.45 47.91 -43.56
N ARG A 5 -42.13 47.76 -42.25
CA ARG A 5 -40.77 47.48 -41.78
C ARG A 5 -40.52 45.97 -41.87
N SER A 6 -39.73 45.56 -42.81
CA SER A 6 -39.20 44.19 -42.95
C SER A 6 -38.22 43.88 -41.82
N ASN A 7 -38.62 42.95 -40.95
CA ASN A 7 -37.81 42.47 -39.85
C ASN A 7 -36.80 41.43 -40.39
N VAL A 8 -35.56 41.84 -40.58
CA VAL A 8 -34.49 40.97 -41.07
C VAL A 8 -34.04 40.08 -39.89
N PHE A 9 -34.43 38.82 -39.94
CA PHE A 9 -33.98 37.79 -39.00
C PHE A 9 -32.52 37.51 -39.18
N ARG A 10 -31.66 37.97 -38.23
CA ARG A 10 -30.22 37.60 -38.21
C ARG A 10 -30.11 36.19 -37.64
N PRO A 11 -29.54 35.21 -38.35
CA PRO A 11 -29.21 33.91 -37.73
C PRO A 11 -28.12 34.13 -36.70
N SER A 12 -28.42 33.74 -35.44
CA SER A 12 -27.49 33.71 -34.33
C SER A 12 -26.30 32.80 -34.68
N SER A 13 -25.10 33.36 -34.58
CA SER A 13 -23.82 32.72 -34.73
C SER A 13 -23.75 31.43 -33.93
N GLY A 14 -23.62 30.30 -34.64
CA GLY A 14 -23.46 28.99 -34.06
C GLY A 14 -22.35 29.00 -33.01
N ALA A 15 -22.69 28.59 -31.81
CA ALA A 15 -21.75 28.32 -30.74
C ALA A 15 -20.73 27.30 -31.23
N ARG A 16 -19.57 27.78 -31.59
CA ARG A 16 -18.39 26.98 -31.94
C ARG A 16 -17.96 26.27 -30.66
N VAL A 17 -18.44 25.05 -30.46
CA VAL A 17 -17.93 24.15 -29.42
C VAL A 17 -16.45 23.94 -29.71
N GLN A 18 -15.63 24.74 -29.08
CA GLN A 18 -14.17 24.54 -29.10
C GLN A 18 -13.92 23.22 -28.38
N ALA A 19 -13.74 22.15 -29.16
CA ALA A 19 -13.14 20.93 -28.67
C ALA A 19 -11.78 21.33 -28.09
N ARG A 20 -11.74 21.44 -26.76
CA ARG A 20 -10.55 21.76 -25.99
C ARG A 20 -9.61 20.58 -26.15
N THR A 21 -8.79 20.63 -27.18
CA THR A 21 -7.73 19.66 -27.43
C THR A 21 -6.86 19.61 -26.19
N GLN A 22 -7.08 18.59 -25.36
CA GLN A 22 -6.29 18.41 -24.13
C GLN A 22 -4.84 18.22 -24.57
N ARG A 23 -4.03 19.25 -24.38
CA ARG A 23 -2.58 19.16 -24.59
C ARG A 23 -2.06 17.98 -23.78
N PRO A 24 -1.30 17.06 -24.40
CA PRO A 24 -0.71 15.95 -23.67
C PRO A 24 0.12 16.51 -22.52
N LEU A 25 -0.15 16.00 -21.30
CA LEU A 25 0.58 16.43 -20.11
C LEU A 25 2.09 16.20 -20.30
N PRO A 26 2.95 17.11 -19.83
CA PRO A 26 4.39 16.89 -19.85
C PRO A 26 4.73 15.59 -19.11
N LEU A 27 5.76 14.88 -19.57
CA LEU A 27 6.14 13.54 -19.07
C LEU A 27 6.24 13.48 -17.54
N THR A 28 6.79 14.52 -16.91
CA THR A 28 6.89 14.67 -15.45
C THR A 28 5.53 14.72 -14.75
N ALA A 29 4.54 15.39 -15.34
CA ALA A 29 3.19 15.45 -14.78
C ALA A 29 2.48 14.09 -14.92
N ARG A 30 2.70 13.38 -16.01
CA ARG A 30 2.14 12.04 -16.25
C ARG A 30 2.71 11.01 -15.25
N THR A 31 4.03 10.98 -15.07
CA THR A 31 4.68 10.07 -14.12
C THR A 31 4.26 10.36 -12.67
N LYS A 32 4.11 11.65 -12.32
CA LYS A 32 3.59 12.04 -11.00
C LYS A 32 2.13 11.60 -10.81
N ALA A 33 1.29 11.70 -11.83
CA ALA A 33 -0.10 11.27 -11.76
C ALA A 33 -0.20 9.75 -11.55
N LEU A 34 0.58 8.95 -12.27
CA LEU A 34 0.68 7.50 -12.08
C LEU A 34 1.12 7.15 -10.65
N GLN A 35 2.16 7.80 -10.16
CA GLN A 35 2.65 7.59 -8.80
C GLN A 35 1.60 7.94 -7.75
N SER A 36 0.88 9.06 -7.93
CA SER A 36 -0.21 9.47 -7.03
C SER A 36 -1.38 8.49 -7.06
N SER A 37 -1.71 7.93 -8.24
CA SER A 37 -2.73 6.89 -8.38
C SER A 37 -2.38 5.66 -7.55
N LYS A 38 -1.14 5.18 -7.66
CA LYS A 38 -0.68 4.00 -6.94
C LYS A 38 -0.67 4.22 -5.41
N ILE A 39 -0.28 5.41 -4.97
CA ILE A 39 -0.34 5.75 -3.53
C ILE A 39 -1.79 5.81 -3.03
N ARG A 40 -2.76 6.24 -3.87
CA ARG A 40 -4.19 6.15 -3.52
C ARG A 40 -4.65 4.71 -3.38
N GLU A 41 -4.20 3.80 -4.24
CA GLU A 41 -4.52 2.38 -4.09
C GLU A 41 -4.09 1.83 -2.73
N VAL A 42 -2.90 2.22 -2.24
CA VAL A 42 -2.46 1.88 -0.88
C VAL A 42 -3.43 2.47 0.16
N ALA A 43 -3.81 3.74 0.03
CA ALA A 43 -4.73 4.39 0.97
C ALA A 43 -6.13 3.75 0.95
N GLU A 44 -6.64 3.37 -0.23
CA GLU A 44 -7.93 2.67 -0.34
C GLU A 44 -7.85 1.25 0.22
N ALA A 45 -6.74 0.54 0.02
CA ALA A 45 -6.53 -0.78 0.62
C ALA A 45 -6.57 -0.71 2.16
N VAL A 46 -6.01 0.35 2.78
CA VAL A 46 -6.09 0.57 4.23
C VAL A 46 -7.54 0.76 4.68
N LYS A 47 -8.33 1.55 3.95
CA LYS A 47 -9.75 1.75 4.26
C LYS A 47 -10.56 0.46 4.08
N SER A 48 -10.31 -0.28 3.00
CA SER A 48 -10.98 -1.56 2.73
C SER A 48 -10.66 -2.61 3.78
N ALA A 49 -9.52 -2.49 4.46
CA ALA A 49 -9.15 -3.32 5.61
C ALA A 49 -9.84 -2.90 6.92
N GLY A 50 -10.72 -1.88 6.90
CA GLY A 50 -11.53 -1.45 8.03
C GLY A 50 -10.97 -0.25 8.81
N PHE A 51 -9.80 0.28 8.47
CA PHE A 51 -9.22 1.45 9.15
C PHE A 51 -9.80 2.74 8.57
N LEU A 52 -10.90 3.20 9.14
CA LEU A 52 -11.67 4.32 8.61
C LEU A 52 -11.15 5.68 9.09
N THR A 53 -10.68 5.76 10.32
CA THR A 53 -10.15 6.99 10.90
C THR A 53 -8.68 7.20 10.55
N LEU A 54 -8.24 8.46 10.55
CA LEU A 54 -6.84 8.79 10.26
C LEU A 54 -5.88 8.21 11.30
N ASP A 55 -6.31 8.12 12.55
CA ASP A 55 -5.48 7.62 13.64
C ASP A 55 -5.30 6.10 13.54
N GLU A 56 -6.35 5.37 13.23
CA GLU A 56 -6.29 3.93 12.92
C GLU A 56 -5.38 3.66 11.71
N GLN A 57 -5.53 4.44 10.64
CA GLN A 57 -4.67 4.33 9.45
C GLN A 57 -3.19 4.59 9.78
N ALA A 58 -2.91 5.61 10.61
CA ALA A 58 -1.56 5.91 11.04
C ALA A 58 -0.96 4.77 11.86
N LYS A 59 -1.74 4.21 12.81
CA LYS A 59 -1.36 3.06 13.65
C LYS A 59 -1.09 1.82 12.79
N ALA A 60 -2.03 1.45 11.92
CA ALA A 60 -1.91 0.28 11.04
C ALA A 60 -0.70 0.37 10.08
N LEU A 61 -0.37 1.58 9.62
CA LEU A 61 0.80 1.83 8.78
C LEU A 61 2.11 2.03 9.56
N GLY A 62 2.09 2.09 10.88
CA GLY A 62 3.27 2.39 11.71
C GLY A 62 3.85 3.79 11.47
N LEU A 63 3.00 4.75 11.10
CA LEU A 63 3.39 6.10 10.71
C LEU A 63 2.81 7.16 11.64
N SER A 64 3.36 8.38 11.58
CA SER A 64 2.72 9.53 12.21
C SER A 64 1.43 9.91 11.47
N ARG A 65 0.49 10.51 12.20
CA ARG A 65 -0.79 11.02 11.66
C ARG A 65 -0.59 11.95 10.45
N SER A 66 0.40 12.83 10.50
CA SER A 66 0.72 13.74 9.39
C SER A 66 1.19 13.01 8.14
N THR A 67 1.99 11.95 8.30
CA THR A 67 2.45 11.12 7.17
C THR A 67 1.31 10.29 6.59
N ALA A 68 0.47 9.68 7.43
CA ALA A 68 -0.73 8.96 7.00
C ALA A 68 -1.69 9.88 6.23
N TRP A 69 -1.88 11.11 6.69
CA TRP A 69 -2.65 12.14 5.98
C TRP A 69 -2.10 12.43 4.57
N THR A 70 -0.76 12.53 4.45
CA THR A 70 -0.09 12.77 3.16
C THR A 70 -0.33 11.61 2.19
N ILE A 71 -0.28 10.37 2.68
CA ILE A 71 -0.57 9.16 1.89
C ILE A 71 -2.05 9.15 1.48
N ARG A 72 -2.96 9.37 2.42
CA ARG A 72 -4.41 9.42 2.16
C ARG A 72 -4.78 10.44 1.07
N ARG A 73 -4.14 11.60 1.06
CA ARG A 73 -4.34 12.64 0.04
C ARG A 73 -3.51 12.45 -1.22
N ALA A 74 -2.61 11.47 -1.24
CA ALA A 74 -1.60 11.29 -2.28
C ALA A 74 -0.81 12.60 -2.55
N SER A 75 -0.69 13.45 -1.53
CA SER A 75 0.03 14.72 -1.60
C SER A 75 1.48 14.51 -1.16
N HIS A 76 2.32 14.08 -2.09
CA HIS A 76 3.71 13.75 -1.86
C HIS A 76 4.62 14.53 -2.82
N LYS A 77 5.92 14.59 -2.49
CA LYS A 77 6.93 15.19 -3.35
C LYS A 77 7.03 14.43 -4.69
N ALA A 78 7.62 15.03 -5.69
CA ALA A 78 7.81 14.39 -7.00
C ALA A 78 8.54 13.03 -6.91
N SER A 79 9.38 12.83 -5.88
CA SER A 79 10.07 11.58 -5.63
C SER A 79 9.19 10.46 -5.02
N GLY A 80 7.92 10.75 -4.65
CA GLY A 80 7.01 9.81 -4.01
C GLY A 80 7.41 9.43 -2.58
N LEU A 81 6.97 8.23 -2.13
CA LEU A 81 7.32 7.72 -0.81
C LEU A 81 8.79 7.37 -0.72
N SER A 82 9.44 7.74 0.39
CA SER A 82 10.84 7.38 0.65
C SER A 82 10.97 5.92 1.10
N ALA A 83 12.16 5.33 0.94
CA ALA A 83 12.46 3.99 1.45
C ALA A 83 12.24 3.88 2.97
N SER A 84 12.57 4.92 3.72
CA SER A 84 12.34 4.96 5.17
C SER A 84 10.87 4.86 5.55
N ILE A 85 9.97 5.56 4.83
CA ILE A 85 8.52 5.45 5.05
C ILE A 85 8.06 4.03 4.72
N ILE A 86 8.49 3.48 3.59
CA ILE A 86 8.11 2.13 3.15
C ILE A 86 8.58 1.07 4.16
N ASN A 87 9.84 1.13 4.61
CA ASN A 87 10.37 0.20 5.61
C ASN A 87 9.55 0.25 6.91
N ARG A 88 9.16 1.46 7.36
CA ARG A 88 8.31 1.60 8.55
C ARG A 88 6.94 1.00 8.36
N MET A 89 6.31 1.21 7.19
CA MET A 89 5.03 0.60 6.87
C MET A 89 5.12 -0.93 6.86
N LEU A 90 6.14 -1.48 6.17
CA LEU A 90 6.33 -2.92 6.07
C LEU A 90 6.70 -3.59 7.41
N ALA A 91 7.31 -2.84 8.34
CA ALA A 91 7.63 -3.29 9.68
C ALA A 91 6.46 -3.15 10.67
N ALA A 92 5.34 -2.53 10.28
CA ALA A 92 4.20 -2.36 11.17
C ALA A 92 3.52 -3.71 11.47
N PRO A 93 3.33 -4.07 12.75
CA PRO A 93 2.79 -5.39 13.14
C PRO A 93 1.33 -5.57 12.75
N GLU A 94 0.56 -4.49 12.72
CA GLU A 94 -0.88 -4.50 12.39
C GLU A 94 -1.14 -4.31 10.88
N LEU A 95 -0.11 -4.37 10.01
CA LEU A 95 -0.27 -4.12 8.58
C LEU A 95 -1.04 -5.26 7.90
N PRO A 96 -2.23 -5.01 7.33
CA PRO A 96 -3.00 -6.03 6.63
C PRO A 96 -2.26 -6.56 5.39
N ALA A 97 -2.44 -7.85 5.07
CA ALA A 97 -1.80 -8.51 3.93
C ALA A 97 -2.08 -7.80 2.60
N LEU A 98 -3.32 -7.38 2.36
CA LEU A 98 -3.70 -6.63 1.16
C LEU A 98 -2.91 -5.31 1.04
N VAL A 99 -2.76 -4.57 2.13
CA VAL A 99 -2.01 -3.30 2.16
C VAL A 99 -0.54 -3.57 1.89
N ARG A 100 0.02 -4.62 2.49
CA ARG A 100 1.40 -5.06 2.25
C ARG A 100 1.65 -5.34 0.77
N THR A 101 0.76 -6.08 0.12
CA THR A 101 0.83 -6.37 -1.32
C THR A 101 0.86 -5.07 -2.13
N LYS A 102 -0.04 -4.12 -1.85
CA LYS A 102 -0.08 -2.83 -2.57
C LYS A 102 1.17 -1.97 -2.37
N ILE A 103 1.78 -2.05 -1.19
CA ILE A 103 3.06 -1.38 -0.92
C ILE A 103 4.18 -2.02 -1.74
N LEU A 104 4.24 -3.35 -1.81
CA LEU A 104 5.25 -4.08 -2.57
C LEU A 104 5.12 -3.81 -4.08
N GLU A 105 3.91 -3.83 -4.63
CA GLU A 105 3.64 -3.42 -6.02
C GLU A 105 4.19 -2.00 -6.29
N TYR A 106 3.91 -1.04 -5.40
CA TYR A 106 4.45 0.31 -5.53
C TYR A 106 5.98 0.33 -5.52
N VAL A 107 6.62 -0.48 -4.68
CA VAL A 107 8.08 -0.58 -4.58
C VAL A 107 8.67 -1.12 -5.87
N GLU A 108 8.11 -2.19 -6.42
CA GLU A 108 8.54 -2.81 -7.68
C GLU A 108 8.44 -1.83 -8.85
N GLU A 109 7.29 -1.19 -9.02
CA GLU A 109 7.07 -0.19 -10.06
C GLU A 109 8.04 0.99 -9.95
N LYS A 110 8.33 1.43 -8.72
CA LYS A 110 9.28 2.50 -8.47
C LYS A 110 10.72 2.08 -8.74
N ALA A 111 11.11 0.88 -8.37
CA ALA A 111 12.43 0.32 -8.67
C ALA A 111 12.63 0.11 -10.18
N ALA A 112 11.59 -0.33 -10.89
CA ALA A 112 11.56 -0.43 -12.34
C ALA A 112 11.68 0.94 -13.05
N GLY A 113 11.34 2.05 -12.35
CA GLY A 113 11.47 3.41 -12.86
C GLY A 113 10.21 3.94 -13.56
N LEU A 114 9.05 3.31 -13.36
CA LEU A 114 7.78 3.73 -13.97
C LEU A 114 7.36 5.15 -13.55
N TYR A 115 7.83 5.61 -12.39
CA TYR A 115 7.58 6.97 -11.88
C TYR A 115 8.70 7.96 -12.18
N GLY A 116 9.61 7.61 -13.08
CA GLY A 116 10.79 8.43 -13.39
C GLY A 116 11.90 8.24 -12.36
N GLY A 117 12.87 9.17 -12.41
CA GLY A 117 14.06 9.09 -11.58
C GLY A 117 15.26 8.50 -12.33
N SER A 118 16.46 9.03 -12.02
CA SER A 118 17.71 8.55 -12.59
C SER A 118 18.04 7.14 -12.11
N ARG A 119 18.87 6.41 -12.88
CA ARG A 119 19.37 5.08 -12.48
C ARG A 119 20.05 5.12 -11.09
N SER A 120 20.77 6.19 -10.80
CA SER A 120 21.42 6.39 -9.50
C SER A 120 20.40 6.54 -8.37
N GLN A 121 19.34 7.32 -8.58
CA GLN A 121 18.27 7.49 -7.57
C GLN A 121 17.53 6.18 -7.29
N ARG A 122 17.24 5.38 -8.33
CA ARG A 122 16.61 4.07 -8.19
C ARG A 122 17.50 3.09 -7.42
N ARG A 123 18.81 3.04 -7.73
CA ARG A 123 19.78 2.23 -6.98
C ARG A 123 19.86 2.63 -5.51
N LYS A 124 19.93 3.94 -5.22
CA LYS A 124 19.93 4.44 -3.83
C LYS A 124 18.63 4.13 -3.11
N PHE A 125 17.51 4.15 -3.81
CA PHE A 125 16.21 3.76 -3.25
C PHE A 125 16.20 2.27 -2.90
N ALA A 126 16.53 1.40 -3.85
CA ALA A 126 16.60 -0.04 -3.65
C ALA A 126 17.56 -0.45 -2.52
N ALA A 127 18.75 0.14 -2.48
CA ALA A 127 19.75 -0.13 -1.42
C ALA A 127 19.30 0.29 -0.01
N ARG A 128 18.29 1.16 0.12
CA ARG A 128 17.73 1.59 1.40
C ARG A 128 16.51 0.81 1.83
N LEU A 129 16.01 -0.07 0.98
CA LEU A 129 14.90 -0.94 1.31
C LEU A 129 15.40 -2.15 2.08
N SER A 130 14.81 -2.40 3.25
CA SER A 130 15.14 -3.56 4.09
C SER A 130 14.21 -4.75 3.83
N ILE A 131 13.80 -4.96 2.57
CA ILE A 131 12.80 -5.98 2.19
C ILE A 131 13.32 -7.39 2.49
N GLU A 132 14.63 -7.63 2.39
CA GLU A 132 15.24 -8.93 2.69
C GLU A 132 15.14 -9.34 4.18
N LYS A 133 14.84 -8.39 5.08
CA LYS A 133 14.67 -8.65 6.52
C LYS A 133 13.22 -8.84 6.95
N LEU A 134 12.28 -8.82 6.02
CA LEU A 134 10.89 -9.08 6.38
C LEU A 134 10.74 -10.59 6.64
N PRO A 135 10.23 -10.99 7.83
CA PRO A 135 9.88 -12.37 8.05
C PRO A 135 8.82 -12.73 7.00
N VAL A 136 9.12 -13.72 6.21
CA VAL A 136 8.15 -14.34 5.31
C VAL A 136 7.11 -15.00 6.23
N CYS A 137 6.05 -14.27 6.57
CA CYS A 137 4.88 -14.85 7.21
C CYS A 137 4.20 -15.73 6.17
N GLY A 138 4.52 -17.01 6.14
CA GLY A 138 3.79 -17.89 5.23
C GLY A 138 4.45 -19.20 4.83
N GLU A 139 5.60 -19.57 5.41
CA GLU A 139 5.90 -20.99 5.50
C GLU A 139 5.49 -21.44 6.89
N THR A 140 4.22 -21.85 7.01
CA THR A 140 3.88 -22.90 7.95
C THR A 140 4.70 -24.08 7.47
N GLU A 141 5.94 -24.17 7.95
CA GLU A 141 6.64 -25.42 7.98
C GLU A 141 5.66 -26.38 8.65
N ALA A 142 5.01 -27.21 7.81
CA ALA A 142 4.34 -28.38 8.31
C ALA A 142 5.46 -29.14 9.02
N THR A 143 5.56 -28.90 10.32
CA THR A 143 6.38 -29.68 11.23
C THR A 143 5.88 -31.10 11.00
N LEU A 144 6.62 -31.80 10.12
CA LEU A 144 6.59 -33.25 10.07
C LEU A 144 6.80 -33.68 11.51
N VAL A 145 5.69 -34.01 12.17
CA VAL A 145 5.72 -34.68 13.45
C VAL A 145 6.61 -35.88 13.23
N PRO A 146 7.81 -35.99 13.85
CA PRO A 146 8.56 -37.22 13.76
C PRO A 146 7.65 -38.29 14.33
N GLU A 147 7.29 -39.27 13.49
CA GLU A 147 6.67 -40.48 13.98
C GLU A 147 7.55 -41.03 15.09
N HIS A 148 7.12 -40.80 16.34
CA HIS A 148 7.66 -41.47 17.48
C HIS A 148 7.33 -42.94 17.29
N ASN A 149 8.35 -43.68 16.79
CA ASN A 149 8.38 -45.11 16.94
C ASN A 149 8.17 -45.43 18.42
N GLY A 150 6.93 -45.77 18.74
CA GLY A 150 6.56 -46.17 20.06
C GLY A 150 7.29 -47.48 20.36
N ILE A 151 8.28 -47.45 21.23
CA ILE A 151 8.75 -48.61 21.92
C ILE A 151 7.59 -49.05 22.81
N THR A 152 6.86 -50.06 22.38
CA THR A 152 5.87 -50.77 23.19
C THR A 152 6.61 -51.69 24.13
N ASP A 153 6.65 -51.32 25.39
CA ASP A 153 7.10 -52.26 26.44
C ASP A 153 6.11 -53.39 26.55
N ALA A 154 6.65 -54.59 26.78
CA ALA A 154 5.95 -55.88 26.72
C ALA A 154 4.78 -56.07 27.73
N ASN A 155 4.38 -55.05 28.47
CA ASN A 155 3.35 -55.13 29.51
C ASN A 155 2.14 -54.19 29.35
N GLY A 156 1.97 -53.51 28.23
CA GLY A 156 0.67 -52.89 27.88
C GLY A 156 0.11 -51.81 28.81
N GLU A 157 0.82 -51.35 29.83
CA GLU A 157 0.34 -50.32 30.75
C GLU A 157 0.88 -48.92 30.38
N ARG A 158 -0.03 -48.05 29.98
CA ARG A 158 0.26 -46.63 29.71
C ARG A 158 0.29 -45.88 31.04
N SER A 159 1.48 -45.64 31.59
CA SER A 159 1.65 -44.76 32.73
C SER A 159 1.76 -43.32 32.26
N TRP A 160 0.77 -42.50 32.59
CA TRP A 160 0.81 -41.05 32.40
C TRP A 160 1.46 -40.40 33.60
N VAL A 161 2.71 -39.99 33.48
CA VAL A 161 3.36 -39.16 34.49
C VAL A 161 2.94 -37.72 34.25
N ILE A 162 2.15 -37.16 35.16
CA ILE A 162 1.80 -35.76 35.19
C ILE A 162 2.96 -35.02 35.87
N PRO A 163 3.66 -34.08 35.24
CA PRO A 163 4.62 -33.24 35.94
C PRO A 163 3.90 -32.22 36.81
N GLU A 164 4.06 -32.34 38.12
CA GLU A 164 3.61 -31.33 39.09
C GLU A 164 4.39 -30.02 38.86
N GLY A 165 3.69 -29.02 38.28
CA GLY A 165 4.20 -27.66 38.14
C GLY A 165 4.17 -26.96 39.49
N ARG A 166 5.34 -26.62 40.01
CA ARG A 166 5.49 -25.74 41.17
C ARG A 166 4.98 -24.33 40.82
N PHE A 167 3.92 -23.92 41.47
CA PHE A 167 3.53 -22.52 41.55
C PHE A 167 4.38 -21.84 42.64
N ASP A 168 5.35 -21.07 42.26
CA ASP A 168 6.01 -20.09 43.15
C ASP A 168 5.18 -18.82 43.18
N THR A 169 4.37 -18.66 44.20
CA THR A 169 3.79 -17.37 44.59
C THR A 169 4.84 -16.56 45.34
N ARG A 170 5.30 -15.46 44.75
CA ARG A 170 6.10 -14.46 45.46
C ARG A 170 5.32 -13.15 45.54
N SER A 171 5.07 -12.76 46.80
CA SER A 171 4.48 -11.50 47.26
C SER A 171 5.25 -10.26 46.80
#